data_193f8b5c83b93889ae341b2ef9edd471
#
_entry.id   193f8b5c83b93889ae341b2ef9edd471
#
_cell.length_a   1.000
_cell.length_b   1.000
_cell.length_c   1.000
_cell.angle_alpha   90.00
_cell.angle_beta   90.00
_cell.angle_gamma   90.00
#
_symmetry.space_group_name_H-M   'P 1'
#
loop_
_entity.id
_entity.type
_entity.pdbx_description
1 polymer ?
#
loop_
_entity_poly.entity_id
_entity_poly.type
_entity_poly.pdbx_seq_one_letter_code
_entity_poly.pdbx_strand_id
1 'polypeptide(L)'
;TDEPCEKEILITALPNSLYKTIDGQRAMQPKGQRIPLCREWVMAAVLHYRSTGEKLWNDYWYRFDEQTAYGFWVLVYWNGGQLYFENLVAAAYDYIASGSVRTS
;
A
#
# COMPACT_ATOMS: atom_id res chain seq x y z
N THR A 1 -8.37 -18.65 12.05
CA THR A 1 -8.92 -17.60 11.24
C THR A 1 -7.85 -16.61 10.84
N ASP A 2 -8.01 -16.03 9.70
CA ASP A 2 -7.08 -15.03 9.22
C ASP A 2 -7.51 -13.65 9.69
N GLU A 3 -7.22 -13.38 10.93
CA GLU A 3 -7.44 -12.04 11.45
C GLU A 3 -6.46 -11.08 10.76
N PRO A 4 -6.90 -9.92 10.31
CA PRO A 4 -5.98 -8.96 9.72
C PRO A 4 -4.80 -8.61 10.63
N CYS A 5 -5.03 -8.59 11.93
CA CYS A 5 -3.98 -8.28 12.89
C CYS A 5 -2.92 -9.37 13.00
N GLU A 6 -3.17 -10.57 12.45
CA GLU A 6 -2.19 -11.65 12.46
C GLU A 6 -1.24 -11.58 11.27
N LYS A 7 -1.54 -10.75 10.30
CA LYS A 7 -0.68 -10.58 9.14
C LYS A 7 0.37 -9.53 9.43
N GLU A 8 1.60 -9.82 9.06
CA GLU A 8 2.69 -8.86 9.21
C GLU A 8 2.71 -7.96 8.00
N ILE A 9 2.34 -6.72 8.21
CA ILE A 9 2.40 -5.69 7.17
C ILE A 9 3.57 -4.76 7.47
N LEU A 10 4.34 -4.46 6.45
CA LEU A 10 5.49 -3.57 6.58
C LEU A 10 4.98 -2.15 6.86
N ILE A 11 5.48 -1.53 7.93
CA ILE A 11 4.99 -0.22 8.36
C ILE A 11 5.67 0.95 7.65
N THR A 12 6.59 0.67 6.74
CA THR A 12 7.25 1.66 5.90
C THR A 12 7.06 1.26 4.44
N ALA A 13 7.44 2.16 3.53
CA ALA A 13 7.48 1.81 2.12
C ALA A 13 8.49 0.68 1.91
N LEU A 14 8.18 -0.24 0.98
CA LEU A 14 9.13 -1.26 0.59
C LEU A 14 10.35 -0.57 -0.01
N PRO A 15 11.58 -0.86 0.46
CA PRO A 15 12.77 -0.18 -0.06
C PRO A 15 12.87 -0.31 -1.57
N ASN A 16 13.21 0.80 -2.22
CA ASN A 16 13.38 0.89 -3.67
C ASN A 16 12.10 0.68 -4.48
N SER A 17 10.93 0.85 -3.87
CA SER A 17 9.66 0.67 -4.58
C SER A 17 9.23 1.90 -5.39
N LEU A 18 9.88 3.05 -5.19
CA LEU A 18 9.63 4.24 -6.00
C LEU A 18 10.19 4.07 -7.41
N TYR A 19 9.64 4.80 -8.35
CA TYR A 19 10.07 4.74 -9.77
C TYR A 19 9.89 3.37 -10.40
N LYS A 20 8.91 2.60 -9.93
CA LYS A 20 8.61 1.28 -10.48
C LYS A 20 7.21 1.27 -11.07
N THR A 21 7.04 0.51 -12.15
CA THR A 21 5.71 0.18 -12.64
C THR A 21 5.06 -0.76 -11.64
N ILE A 22 3.75 -1.02 -11.81
CA ILE A 22 3.07 -2.00 -10.95
C ILE A 22 3.73 -3.38 -11.09
N ASP A 23 4.14 -3.76 -12.30
CA ASP A 23 4.83 -5.03 -12.50
C ASP A 23 6.18 -5.04 -11.78
N GLY A 24 6.91 -3.94 -11.81
CA GLY A 24 8.16 -3.81 -11.08
C GLY A 24 7.97 -3.90 -9.57
N GLN A 25 6.94 -3.24 -9.04
CA GLN A 25 6.63 -3.30 -7.62
C GLN A 25 6.21 -4.71 -7.19
N ARG A 26 5.49 -5.41 -8.07
CA ARG A 26 5.08 -6.79 -7.82
C ARG A 26 6.29 -7.72 -7.82
N ALA A 27 7.19 -7.53 -8.79
CA ALA A 27 8.36 -8.39 -8.95
C ALA A 27 9.39 -8.23 -7.82
N MET A 28 9.43 -7.07 -7.18
CA MET A 28 10.42 -6.81 -6.13
C MET A 28 9.99 -7.25 -4.73
N GLN A 29 8.79 -7.81 -4.59
CA GLN A 29 8.33 -8.29 -3.29
C GLN A 29 9.22 -9.45 -2.82
N PRO A 30 9.67 -9.43 -1.57
CA PRO A 30 10.45 -10.55 -1.03
C PRO A 30 9.66 -11.85 -1.07
N LYS A 31 10.37 -12.96 -1.09
CA LYS A 31 9.74 -14.29 -1.09
C LYS A 31 8.81 -14.41 0.12
N GLY A 32 7.60 -14.90 -0.14
CA GLY A 32 6.60 -15.04 0.90
C GLY A 32 5.87 -13.75 1.23
N GLN A 33 6.04 -12.71 0.41
CA GLN A 33 5.38 -11.43 0.59
C GLN A 33 4.72 -10.99 -0.71
N ARG A 34 3.76 -10.09 -0.56
CA ARG A 34 3.05 -9.52 -1.70
C ARG A 34 2.65 -8.08 -1.41
N ILE A 35 2.19 -7.38 -2.43
CA ILE A 35 1.59 -6.06 -2.24
C ILE A 35 0.31 -6.26 -1.40
N PRO A 36 0.10 -5.47 -0.33
CA PRO A 36 -1.12 -5.59 0.47
C PRO A 36 -2.36 -5.30 -0.38
N LEU A 37 -3.48 -5.90 0.00
CA LEU A 37 -4.74 -5.44 -0.51
C LEU A 37 -5.05 -4.06 0.07
N CYS A 38 -5.74 -3.24 -0.70
CA CYS A 38 -6.08 -1.90 -0.26
C CYS A 38 -6.77 -1.92 1.10
N ARG A 39 -7.71 -2.84 1.30
CA ARG A 39 -8.44 -2.94 2.57
C ARG A 39 -7.53 -3.32 3.74
N GLU A 40 -6.53 -4.16 3.51
CA GLU A 40 -5.56 -4.54 4.55
C GLU A 40 -4.76 -3.32 5.00
N TRP A 41 -4.26 -2.57 4.04
CA TRP A 41 -3.46 -1.38 4.27
C TRP A 41 -4.29 -0.29 4.97
N VAL A 42 -5.48 -0.01 4.46
CA VAL A 42 -6.35 1.03 5.01
C VAL A 42 -6.78 0.67 6.43
N MET A 43 -7.14 -0.59 6.68
CA MET A 43 -7.52 -1.02 8.03
C MET A 43 -6.36 -0.83 9.01
N ALA A 44 -5.16 -1.23 8.63
CA ALA A 44 -3.99 -1.06 9.48
C ALA A 44 -3.71 0.42 9.75
N ALA A 45 -3.80 1.27 8.71
CA ALA A 45 -3.55 2.70 8.83
C ALA A 45 -4.58 3.36 9.76
N VAL A 46 -5.86 3.04 9.60
CA VAL A 46 -6.94 3.64 10.39
C VAL A 46 -6.86 3.19 11.84
N LEU A 47 -6.66 1.90 12.09
CA LEU A 47 -6.57 1.38 13.46
C LEU A 47 -5.37 1.98 14.19
N HIS A 48 -4.24 2.06 13.53
CA HIS A 48 -3.05 2.65 14.13
C HIS A 48 -3.27 4.14 14.44
N TYR A 49 -3.87 4.87 13.51
CA TYR A 49 -4.16 6.29 13.71
C TYR A 49 -5.11 6.52 14.88
N ARG A 50 -6.15 5.69 15.01
CA ARG A 50 -7.09 5.80 16.12
C ARG A 50 -6.44 5.49 17.45
N SER A 51 -5.49 4.56 17.46
CA SER A 51 -4.84 4.14 18.71
C SER A 51 -3.74 5.09 19.15
N THR A 52 -2.99 5.67 18.20
CA THR A 52 -1.78 6.42 18.52
C THR A 52 -1.76 7.85 18.04
N GLY A 53 -2.64 8.19 17.10
CA GLY A 53 -2.60 9.49 16.43
C GLY A 53 -1.54 9.58 15.35
N GLU A 54 -0.80 8.50 15.11
CA GLU A 54 0.26 8.47 14.11
C GLU A 54 -0.27 7.99 12.76
N LYS A 55 0.10 8.70 11.70
CA LYS A 55 -0.26 8.33 10.34
C LYS A 55 0.84 7.48 9.73
N LEU A 56 0.64 6.17 9.69
CA LEU A 56 1.55 5.29 8.99
C LEU A 56 1.52 5.61 7.50
N TRP A 57 2.66 5.47 6.84
CA TRP A 57 2.76 5.64 5.38
C TRP A 57 2.30 7.03 4.90
N ASN A 58 2.62 8.06 5.67
CA ASN A 58 2.28 9.45 5.33
C ASN A 58 3.38 10.11 4.50
N ASP A 59 4.26 9.31 3.91
CA ASP A 59 5.43 9.81 3.19
C ASP A 59 5.26 9.80 1.67
N TYR A 60 4.47 8.85 1.16
CA TYR A 60 4.27 8.68 -0.28
C TYR A 60 2.83 8.34 -0.59
N TRP A 61 2.50 8.30 -1.87
CA TRP A 61 1.28 7.68 -2.34
C TRP A 61 1.58 6.19 -2.51
N TYR A 62 0.61 5.32 -2.16
CA TYR A 62 0.82 3.87 -2.17
C TYR A 62 -0.12 3.23 -3.19
N ARG A 63 0.45 2.42 -4.08
CA ARG A 63 -0.30 1.73 -5.12
C ARG A 63 -0.50 0.27 -4.72
N PHE A 64 -1.68 -0.24 -5.08
CA PHE A 64 -2.07 -1.60 -4.75
C PHE A 64 -2.22 -2.43 -6.01
N ASP A 65 -2.12 -3.76 -5.86
CA ASP A 65 -2.27 -4.69 -6.98
C ASP A 65 -3.75 -4.98 -7.21
N GLU A 66 -4.52 -3.91 -7.39
CA GLU A 66 -5.96 -3.95 -7.61
C GLU A 66 -6.33 -2.94 -8.66
N GLN A 67 -7.29 -3.30 -9.50
CA GLN A 67 -7.73 -2.43 -10.59
C GLN A 67 -9.20 -2.06 -10.42
N THR A 68 -9.54 -0.86 -10.89
CA THR A 68 -10.94 -0.45 -11.02
C THR A 68 -11.57 -1.16 -12.21
N ALA A 69 -12.88 -0.98 -12.38
CA ALA A 69 -13.60 -1.56 -13.52
C ALA A 69 -13.07 -1.06 -14.86
N TYR A 70 -12.38 0.07 -14.89
CA TYR A 70 -11.84 0.65 -16.12
C TYR A 70 -10.35 0.34 -16.31
N GLY A 71 -9.79 -0.52 -15.47
CA GLY A 71 -8.40 -0.94 -15.62
C GLY A 71 -7.36 -0.02 -14.99
N PHE A 72 -7.78 1.00 -14.25
CA PHE A 72 -6.86 1.86 -13.52
C PHE A 72 -6.48 1.22 -12.19
N TRP A 73 -5.25 1.46 -11.76
CA TRP A 73 -4.74 0.90 -10.52
C TRP A 73 -5.15 1.77 -9.33
N VAL A 74 -5.54 1.12 -8.24
CA VAL A 74 -5.97 1.80 -7.02
C VAL A 74 -4.75 2.30 -6.27
N LEU A 75 -4.81 3.55 -5.81
CA LEU A 75 -3.81 4.06 -4.89
C LEU A 75 -4.47 4.87 -3.77
N VAL A 76 -3.76 4.98 -2.65
CA VAL A 76 -4.25 5.67 -1.46
C VAL A 76 -3.13 6.53 -0.90
N TYR A 77 -3.49 7.67 -0.33
CA TYR A 77 -2.52 8.55 0.34
C TYR A 77 -3.21 9.35 1.43
N TRP A 78 -2.42 9.81 2.38
CA TRP A 78 -2.90 10.74 3.41
C TRP A 78 -2.91 12.15 2.87
N ASN A 79 -3.98 12.88 3.17
CA ASN A 79 -4.06 14.31 2.90
C ASN A 79 -4.71 14.95 4.12
N GLY A 80 -3.89 15.59 4.96
CA GLY A 80 -4.35 16.06 6.26
C GLY A 80 -4.69 14.88 7.15
N GLY A 81 -5.85 14.89 7.77
CA GLY A 81 -6.28 13.81 8.65
C GLY A 81 -7.12 12.74 7.97
N GLN A 82 -7.12 12.67 6.64
CA GLN A 82 -7.98 11.78 5.87
C GLN A 82 -7.20 11.00 4.85
N LEU A 83 -7.69 9.78 4.56
CA LEU A 83 -7.16 8.96 3.47
C LEU A 83 -7.95 9.25 2.20
N TYR A 84 -7.24 9.45 1.10
CA TYR A 84 -7.82 9.70 -0.21
C TYR A 84 -7.50 8.54 -1.14
N PHE A 85 -8.47 8.19 -1.99
CA PHE A 85 -8.35 7.11 -2.96
C PHE A 85 -8.33 7.72 -4.35
N GLU A 86 -7.41 7.23 -5.18
CA GLU A 86 -7.24 7.73 -6.55
C GLU A 86 -7.04 6.57 -7.52
N ASN A 87 -7.20 6.87 -8.80
CA ASN A 87 -6.96 5.92 -9.88
C ASN A 87 -5.74 6.34 -10.66
N LEU A 88 -4.93 5.38 -11.08
CA LEU A 88 -3.71 5.69 -11.80
C LEU A 88 -3.36 4.61 -12.80
N VAL A 89 -2.56 4.98 -13.80
CA VAL A 89 -2.00 4.02 -14.75
C VAL A 89 -0.84 3.25 -14.12
N ALA A 90 -0.40 2.19 -14.80
CA ALA A 90 0.63 1.29 -14.25
C ALA A 90 2.05 1.84 -14.31
N ALA A 91 2.23 3.08 -14.71
CA ALA A 91 3.54 3.68 -14.96
C ALA A 91 4.37 3.89 -13.69
N ALA A 92 5.64 4.20 -13.87
CA ALA A 92 6.59 4.47 -12.79
C ALA A 92 6.55 5.95 -12.42
N TYR A 93 6.49 6.22 -11.12
CA TYR A 93 6.49 7.60 -10.59
C TYR A 93 7.37 7.67 -9.36
N ASP A 94 7.97 8.83 -9.12
CA ASP A 94 8.89 9.04 -8.01
C ASP A 94 8.20 9.21 -6.65
N TYR A 95 6.88 9.34 -6.65
CA TYR A 95 6.12 9.52 -5.40
C TYR A 95 5.16 8.37 -5.10
N ILE A 96 5.21 7.30 -5.90
CA ILE A 96 4.32 6.15 -5.70
C ILE A 96 5.12 4.95 -5.22
N ALA A 97 4.90 4.59 -3.99
CA ALA A 97 5.57 3.48 -3.33
C ALA A 97 4.69 2.24 -3.29
N SER A 98 5.26 1.15 -2.83
CA SER A 98 4.53 -0.08 -2.54
C SER A 98 4.75 -0.45 -1.09
N GLY A 99 3.71 -1.00 -0.46
CA GLY A 99 3.86 -1.71 0.79
C GLY A 99 4.21 -3.17 0.55
N SER A 100 4.21 -3.93 1.63
CA SER A 100 4.43 -5.36 1.57
C SER A 100 3.76 -6.02 2.75
N VAL A 101 3.21 -7.21 2.55
CA VAL A 101 2.59 -7.99 3.62
C VAL A 101 3.03 -9.44 3.48
N ARG A 102 3.28 -10.07 4.63
CA ARG A 102 3.66 -11.48 4.65
C ARG A 102 2.43 -12.34 4.35
N THR A 103 2.59 -13.34 3.49
CA THR A 103 1.48 -14.17 3.05
C THR A 103 1.31 -15.43 3.86
N SER A 104 2.24 -15.76 4.71
CA SER A 104 2.13 -16.99 5.51
C SER A 104 2.64 -16.81 6.90
#